data_58757d6cdf8beb272fc3e6bd8cafad41
#
_entry.id   58757d6cdf8beb272fc3e6bd8cafad41
#
_cell.length_a   1.000
_cell.length_b   1.000
_cell.length_c   1.000
_cell.angle_alpha   90.00
_cell.angle_beta   90.00
_cell.angle_gamma   90.00
#
_symmetry.space_group_name_H-M   'P 1'
#
loop_
_entity.id
_entity.type
_entity.pdbx_description
1 polymer ?
#
loop_
_entity_poly.entity_id
_entity_poly.type
_entity_poly.pdbx_seq_one_letter_code
_entity_poly.pdbx_strand_id
1 'polypeptide(L)'
;MNICANCFNDEEIKQFIATSSTSIANCDCCGKRSEIIDLSELSDFFIEFLGLFIKDDNGCGLVQLIQKDWNIFSSDICARNILSTIIDSEQIEFSIDDNVSYSSEIQNCFSVWEKLKSEVQEEKRYFSDLGSFNWEVYITSNAKIKKGTFLYRARITPDGRKKLKTKEMGCPPKERATAGRANPLGIP
;
A
#
# COMPACT_ATOMS: atom_id res chain seq x y z
N MET A 1 -0.58 -20.77 -14.31
CA MET A 1 -1.53 -21.08 -13.20
C MET A 1 -2.68 -20.08 -13.25
N ASN A 2 -3.92 -20.58 -13.32
CA ASN A 2 -5.10 -19.72 -13.37
C ASN A 2 -5.61 -19.41 -11.96
N ILE A 3 -5.78 -18.14 -11.63
CA ILE A 3 -6.22 -17.67 -10.32
C ILE A 3 -7.46 -16.78 -10.44
N CYS A 4 -8.23 -16.69 -9.35
CA CYS A 4 -9.45 -15.88 -9.30
C CYS A 4 -9.44 -14.92 -8.11
N ALA A 5 -10.32 -13.91 -8.16
CA ALA A 5 -10.47 -12.90 -7.11
C ALA A 5 -10.76 -13.49 -5.71
N ASN A 6 -11.42 -14.67 -5.64
CA ASN A 6 -11.73 -15.32 -4.36
C ASN A 6 -10.49 -15.84 -3.60
N CYS A 7 -9.32 -15.89 -4.23
CA CYS A 7 -8.07 -16.29 -3.59
C CYS A 7 -7.44 -15.16 -2.78
N PHE A 8 -7.95 -13.94 -2.88
CA PHE A 8 -7.39 -12.74 -2.27
C PHE A 8 -8.39 -12.06 -1.33
N ASN A 9 -7.86 -11.36 -0.33
CA ASN A 9 -8.60 -10.43 0.51
C ASN A 9 -8.43 -8.99 0.03
N ASP A 10 -7.29 -8.69 -0.64
CA ASP A 10 -6.96 -7.38 -1.15
C ASP A 10 -7.92 -6.94 -2.26
N GLU A 11 -8.53 -5.76 -2.10
CA GLU A 11 -9.56 -5.25 -3.01
C GLU A 11 -8.99 -4.76 -4.34
N GLU A 12 -7.75 -4.24 -4.37
CA GLU A 12 -7.13 -3.78 -5.61
C GLU A 12 -6.76 -4.95 -6.51
N ILE A 13 -6.24 -6.03 -5.92
CA ILE A 13 -5.97 -7.28 -6.65
C ILE A 13 -7.28 -7.88 -7.19
N LYS A 14 -8.35 -7.90 -6.38
CA LYS A 14 -9.66 -8.38 -6.82
C LYS A 14 -10.21 -7.58 -8.00
N GLN A 15 -10.12 -6.25 -7.94
CA GLN A 15 -10.55 -5.36 -9.02
C GLN A 15 -9.71 -5.57 -10.27
N PHE A 16 -8.40 -5.72 -10.14
CA PHE A 16 -7.51 -6.02 -11.25
C PHE A 16 -7.94 -7.32 -11.94
N ILE A 17 -8.16 -8.40 -11.18
CA ILE A 17 -8.62 -9.67 -11.72
C ILE A 17 -9.97 -9.52 -12.45
N ALA A 18 -10.93 -8.82 -11.86
CA ALA A 18 -12.24 -8.60 -12.44
C ALA A 18 -12.20 -7.78 -13.75
N THR A 19 -11.26 -6.85 -13.86
CA THR A 19 -11.12 -6.01 -15.07
C THR A 19 -10.27 -6.64 -16.15
N SER A 20 -9.30 -7.49 -15.79
CA SER A 20 -8.36 -8.13 -16.72
C SER A 20 -8.82 -9.51 -17.17
N SER A 21 -9.77 -10.13 -16.44
CA SER A 21 -10.23 -11.47 -16.77
C SER A 21 -10.92 -11.50 -18.15
N THR A 22 -10.54 -12.50 -18.95
CA THR A 22 -11.12 -12.74 -20.28
C THR A 22 -11.91 -14.04 -20.38
N SER A 23 -11.90 -14.85 -19.32
CA SER A 23 -12.51 -16.18 -19.32
C SER A 23 -13.05 -16.57 -17.94
N ILE A 24 -14.02 -17.50 -17.97
CA ILE A 24 -14.56 -18.11 -16.75
C ILE A 24 -14.18 -19.59 -16.76
N ALA A 25 -13.36 -19.99 -15.77
CA ALA A 25 -12.93 -21.38 -15.60
C ALA A 25 -12.77 -21.75 -14.13
N ASN A 26 -12.31 -22.96 -13.85
CA ASN A 26 -11.96 -23.36 -12.49
C ASN A 26 -10.62 -22.76 -12.11
N CYS A 27 -10.57 -22.13 -10.94
CA CYS A 27 -9.34 -21.61 -10.36
C CYS A 27 -8.42 -22.75 -9.90
N ASP A 28 -7.17 -22.74 -10.31
CA ASP A 28 -6.20 -23.79 -9.93
C ASP A 28 -5.86 -23.75 -8.43
N CYS A 29 -6.05 -22.61 -7.77
CA CYS A 29 -5.75 -22.44 -6.35
C CYS A 29 -6.91 -22.88 -5.45
N CYS A 30 -8.13 -22.35 -5.66
CA CYS A 30 -9.28 -22.62 -4.78
C CYS A 30 -10.32 -23.56 -5.35
N GLY A 31 -10.19 -24.01 -6.61
CA GLY A 31 -11.10 -24.92 -7.30
C GLY A 31 -12.46 -24.30 -7.72
N LYS A 32 -12.75 -23.07 -7.33
CA LYS A 32 -14.02 -22.42 -7.65
C LYS A 32 -14.06 -21.98 -9.11
N ARG A 33 -15.24 -22.13 -9.75
CA ARG A 33 -15.49 -21.59 -11.07
C ARG A 33 -15.79 -20.08 -10.97
N SER A 34 -14.96 -19.27 -11.59
CA SER A 34 -15.02 -17.81 -11.52
C SER A 34 -14.30 -17.19 -12.72
N GLU A 35 -14.35 -15.89 -12.83
CA GLU A 35 -13.45 -15.11 -13.66
C GLU A 35 -12.02 -15.37 -13.23
N ILE A 36 -11.15 -15.67 -14.19
CA ILE A 36 -9.76 -16.04 -13.93
C ILE A 36 -8.80 -15.21 -14.78
N ILE A 37 -7.58 -15.04 -14.26
CA ILE A 37 -6.42 -14.54 -15.01
C ILE A 37 -5.27 -15.54 -14.86
N ASP A 38 -4.28 -15.45 -15.74
CA ASP A 38 -3.03 -16.17 -15.52
C ASP A 38 -2.21 -15.47 -14.42
N LEU A 39 -1.59 -16.25 -13.54
CA LEU A 39 -0.77 -15.72 -12.43
C LEU A 39 0.38 -14.84 -12.91
N SER A 40 0.89 -15.08 -14.12
CA SER A 40 1.94 -14.24 -14.72
C SER A 40 1.55 -12.77 -14.87
N GLU A 41 0.25 -12.45 -14.93
CA GLU A 41 -0.22 -11.06 -14.98
C GLU A 41 -0.01 -10.31 -13.66
N LEU A 42 0.20 -11.03 -12.55
CA LEU A 42 0.52 -10.47 -11.24
C LEU A 42 1.98 -10.68 -10.83
N SER A 43 2.81 -11.33 -11.67
CA SER A 43 4.20 -11.65 -11.33
C SER A 43 5.00 -10.43 -10.91
N ASP A 44 4.98 -9.37 -11.70
CA ASP A 44 5.73 -8.14 -11.42
C ASP A 44 5.39 -7.56 -10.04
N PHE A 45 4.10 -7.52 -9.72
CA PHE A 45 3.64 -7.06 -8.40
C PHE A 45 4.21 -7.93 -7.27
N PHE A 46 4.14 -9.24 -7.42
CA PHE A 46 4.62 -10.14 -6.37
C PHE A 46 6.15 -10.20 -6.30
N ILE A 47 6.88 -10.04 -7.40
CA ILE A 47 8.34 -9.94 -7.39
C ILE A 47 8.76 -8.71 -6.56
N GLU A 48 8.18 -7.54 -6.84
CA GLU A 48 8.46 -6.33 -6.05
C GLU A 48 8.09 -6.51 -4.59
N PHE A 49 6.94 -7.11 -4.32
CA PHE A 49 6.48 -7.39 -2.96
C PHE A 49 7.40 -8.37 -2.23
N LEU A 50 7.81 -9.45 -2.86
CA LEU A 50 8.75 -10.44 -2.28
C LEU A 50 10.15 -9.85 -2.08
N GLY A 51 10.56 -8.85 -2.85
CA GLY A 51 11.78 -8.07 -2.64
C GLY A 51 11.84 -7.30 -1.32
N LEU A 52 10.71 -7.18 -0.60
CA LEU A 52 10.69 -6.58 0.75
C LEU A 52 11.27 -7.51 1.83
N PHE A 53 11.46 -8.78 1.52
CA PHE A 53 11.87 -9.81 2.48
C PHE A 53 13.27 -10.34 2.17
N ILE A 54 13.95 -10.74 3.21
CA ILE A 54 15.26 -11.43 3.15
C ILE A 54 15.19 -12.72 3.94
N LYS A 55 15.96 -13.73 3.53
CA LYS A 55 16.11 -14.98 4.30
C LYS A 55 16.76 -14.67 5.65
N ASP A 56 16.15 -15.17 6.73
CA ASP A 56 16.61 -14.96 8.10
C ASP A 56 16.19 -16.15 8.96
N ASP A 57 17.14 -16.94 9.43
CA ASP A 57 16.87 -18.11 10.24
C ASP A 57 16.17 -17.81 11.58
N ASN A 58 16.29 -16.56 12.06
CA ASN A 58 15.60 -16.07 13.26
C ASN A 58 14.26 -15.39 12.93
N GLY A 59 13.89 -15.33 11.66
CA GLY A 59 12.65 -14.72 11.18
C GLY A 59 11.42 -15.58 11.41
N CYS A 60 10.36 -15.23 10.72
CA CYS A 60 9.09 -15.95 10.70
C CYS A 60 8.89 -16.63 9.34
N GLY A 61 8.08 -17.69 9.30
CA GLY A 61 7.67 -18.28 8.02
C GLY A 61 7.01 -17.25 7.11
N LEU A 62 7.39 -17.22 5.84
CA LEU A 62 6.95 -16.20 4.86
C LEU A 62 5.42 -16.04 4.83
N VAL A 63 4.68 -17.14 4.69
CA VAL A 63 3.20 -17.10 4.64
C VAL A 63 2.60 -16.52 5.91
N GLN A 64 3.14 -16.87 7.08
CA GLN A 64 2.66 -16.35 8.36
C GLN A 64 2.88 -14.84 8.47
N LEU A 65 4.06 -14.36 8.06
CA LEU A 65 4.40 -12.94 8.09
C LEU A 65 3.49 -12.13 7.17
N ILE A 66 3.30 -12.59 5.94
CA ILE A 66 2.43 -11.93 4.95
C ILE A 66 0.97 -11.90 5.42
N GLN A 67 0.44 -13.03 5.91
CA GLN A 67 -0.96 -13.08 6.36
C GLN A 67 -1.20 -12.23 7.61
N LYS A 68 -0.25 -12.19 8.52
CA LYS A 68 -0.34 -11.39 9.74
C LYS A 68 -0.33 -9.89 9.46
N ASP A 69 0.61 -9.43 8.63
CA ASP A 69 0.89 -8.01 8.49
C ASP A 69 0.15 -7.37 7.29
N TRP A 70 -0.15 -8.14 6.24
CA TRP A 70 -0.75 -7.66 5.00
C TRP A 70 -2.12 -8.24 4.71
N ASN A 71 -2.41 -9.46 5.18
CA ASN A 71 -3.68 -10.16 4.96
C ASN A 71 -4.14 -10.18 3.48
N ILE A 72 -3.19 -10.40 2.55
CA ILE A 72 -3.45 -10.33 1.11
C ILE A 72 -4.32 -11.50 0.63
N PHE A 73 -4.06 -12.70 1.15
CA PHE A 73 -4.69 -13.93 0.66
C PHE A 73 -5.88 -14.37 1.52
N SER A 74 -6.85 -15.02 0.88
CA SER A 74 -8.06 -15.54 1.54
C SER A 74 -7.77 -16.73 2.47
N SER A 75 -6.65 -17.42 2.31
CA SER A 75 -6.21 -18.52 3.16
C SER A 75 -4.71 -18.79 3.00
N ASP A 76 -4.11 -19.44 4.00
CA ASP A 76 -2.69 -19.83 3.98
C ASP A 76 -2.40 -20.83 2.84
N ILE A 77 -3.36 -21.66 2.48
CA ILE A 77 -3.24 -22.60 1.36
C ILE A 77 -3.12 -21.83 0.03
N CYS A 78 -3.98 -20.84 -0.19
CA CYS A 78 -3.89 -19.98 -1.37
C CYS A 78 -2.58 -19.18 -1.39
N ALA A 79 -2.17 -18.61 -0.26
CA ALA A 79 -0.91 -17.91 -0.12
C ALA A 79 0.28 -18.82 -0.51
N ARG A 80 0.34 -20.01 0.07
CA ARG A 80 1.41 -20.99 -0.19
C ARG A 80 1.47 -21.38 -1.67
N ASN A 81 0.35 -21.75 -2.26
CA ASN A 81 0.31 -22.22 -3.65
C ASN A 81 0.70 -21.11 -4.65
N ILE A 82 0.21 -19.88 -4.43
CA ILE A 82 0.49 -18.76 -5.31
C ILE A 82 1.95 -18.33 -5.16
N LEU A 83 2.40 -18.12 -3.93
CA LEU A 83 3.77 -17.66 -3.66
C LEU A 83 4.83 -18.69 -4.06
N SER A 84 4.60 -20.00 -3.82
CA SER A 84 5.56 -21.02 -4.28
C SER A 84 5.70 -21.02 -5.79
N THR A 85 4.59 -20.89 -6.52
CA THR A 85 4.63 -20.83 -7.99
C THR A 85 5.46 -19.64 -8.48
N ILE A 86 5.33 -18.48 -7.85
CA ILE A 86 6.08 -17.27 -8.23
C ILE A 86 7.56 -17.43 -7.85
N ILE A 87 7.86 -17.86 -6.62
CA ILE A 87 9.23 -18.07 -6.14
C ILE A 87 9.98 -19.01 -7.07
N ASP A 88 9.34 -20.12 -7.47
CA ASP A 88 9.94 -21.13 -8.34
C ASP A 88 10.14 -20.60 -9.79
N SER A 89 9.19 -19.80 -10.31
CA SER A 89 9.29 -19.26 -11.67
C SER A 89 10.32 -18.13 -11.79
N GLU A 90 10.44 -17.29 -10.78
CA GLU A 90 11.28 -16.08 -10.80
C GLU A 90 12.62 -16.25 -10.10
N GLN A 91 12.94 -17.47 -9.64
CA GLN A 91 14.21 -17.83 -9.00
C GLN A 91 14.60 -16.91 -7.84
N ILE A 92 13.64 -16.63 -6.95
CA ILE A 92 13.85 -15.80 -5.76
C ILE A 92 14.80 -16.52 -4.79
N GLU A 93 15.64 -15.77 -4.09
CA GLU A 93 16.75 -16.29 -3.27
C GLU A 93 16.31 -17.17 -2.07
N PHE A 94 15.03 -17.20 -1.73
CA PHE A 94 14.48 -18.02 -0.65
C PHE A 94 13.32 -18.88 -1.14
N SER A 95 13.02 -19.94 -0.41
CA SER A 95 11.88 -20.83 -0.70
C SER A 95 10.67 -20.48 0.16
N ILE A 96 9.50 -21.04 -0.20
CA ILE A 96 8.25 -20.84 0.55
C ILE A 96 8.31 -21.34 1.99
N ASP A 97 9.21 -22.29 2.29
CA ASP A 97 9.38 -22.90 3.61
C ASP A 97 10.48 -22.23 4.43
N ASP A 98 11.23 -21.28 3.86
CA ASP A 98 12.25 -20.54 4.58
C ASP A 98 11.63 -19.55 5.57
N ASN A 99 12.34 -19.28 6.65
CA ASN A 99 12.08 -18.16 7.51
C ASN A 99 12.64 -16.88 6.87
N VAL A 100 11.90 -15.80 7.01
CA VAL A 100 12.24 -14.50 6.44
C VAL A 100 12.04 -13.38 7.46
N SER A 101 12.73 -12.27 7.24
CA SER A 101 12.48 -11.00 7.90
C SER A 101 12.33 -9.90 6.85
N TYR A 102 11.83 -8.72 7.24
CA TYR A 102 11.84 -7.58 6.35
C TYR A 102 13.27 -7.11 6.06
N SER A 103 13.52 -6.65 4.85
CA SER A 103 14.80 -6.03 4.48
C SER A 103 15.14 -4.87 5.41
N SER A 104 16.43 -4.55 5.53
CA SER A 104 16.91 -3.47 6.41
C SER A 104 16.29 -2.11 6.05
N GLU A 105 15.98 -1.89 4.79
CA GLU A 105 15.34 -0.66 4.31
C GLU A 105 13.92 -0.54 4.87
N ILE A 106 13.15 -1.61 4.83
CA ILE A 106 11.79 -1.66 5.40
C ILE A 106 11.82 -1.54 6.92
N GLN A 107 12.74 -2.23 7.59
CA GLN A 107 12.91 -2.09 9.05
C GLN A 107 13.24 -0.64 9.45
N ASN A 108 14.06 0.04 8.68
CA ASN A 108 14.34 1.46 8.89
C ASN A 108 13.08 2.33 8.70
N CYS A 109 12.26 2.04 7.68
CA CYS A 109 10.98 2.74 7.51
C CYS A 109 10.05 2.54 8.71
N PHE A 110 9.93 1.34 9.25
CA PHE A 110 9.15 1.09 10.47
C PHE A 110 9.69 1.88 11.66
N SER A 111 11.00 1.91 11.88
CA SER A 111 11.61 2.64 13.00
C SER A 111 11.36 4.16 12.89
N VAL A 112 11.48 4.72 11.70
CA VAL A 112 11.17 6.13 11.41
C VAL A 112 9.68 6.41 11.63
N TRP A 113 8.80 5.51 11.22
CA TRP A 113 7.36 5.64 11.41
C TRP A 113 6.97 5.61 12.89
N GLU A 114 7.49 4.66 13.67
CA GLU A 114 7.20 4.57 15.11
C GLU A 114 7.74 5.79 15.87
N LYS A 115 8.93 6.27 15.52
CA LYS A 115 9.47 7.52 16.06
C LYS A 115 8.57 8.72 15.75
N LEU A 116 8.14 8.85 14.48
CA LEU A 116 7.23 9.90 14.06
C LEU A 116 5.89 9.84 14.81
N LYS A 117 5.35 8.63 14.96
CA LYS A 117 4.09 8.39 15.67
C LYS A 117 4.20 8.79 17.14
N SER A 118 5.28 8.41 17.83
CA SER A 118 5.56 8.81 19.21
C SER A 118 5.69 10.33 19.34
N GLU A 119 6.47 10.97 18.47
CA GLU A 119 6.63 12.44 18.47
C GLU A 119 5.29 13.16 18.28
N VAL A 120 4.45 12.70 17.36
CA VAL A 120 3.14 13.32 17.09
C VAL A 120 2.15 13.09 18.23
N GLN A 121 2.20 11.92 18.87
CA GLN A 121 1.28 11.58 19.96
C GLN A 121 1.67 12.19 21.30
N GLU A 122 2.96 12.20 21.64
CA GLU A 122 3.42 12.47 22.99
C GLU A 122 4.13 13.83 23.14
N GLU A 123 4.97 14.23 22.18
CA GLU A 123 5.84 15.38 22.36
C GLU A 123 5.41 16.62 21.56
N LYS A 124 5.05 16.46 20.29
CA LYS A 124 4.88 17.57 19.36
C LYS A 124 3.62 17.45 18.52
N ARG A 125 2.45 17.55 19.12
CA ARG A 125 1.15 17.47 18.40
C ARG A 125 1.04 18.39 17.18
N TYR A 126 1.86 19.44 17.08
CA TYR A 126 1.74 20.47 16.04
C TYR A 126 3.03 20.70 15.23
N PHE A 127 4.17 20.23 15.70
CA PHE A 127 5.47 20.50 15.11
C PHE A 127 6.40 19.28 15.18
N SER A 128 5.94 18.15 14.63
CA SER A 128 6.86 17.03 14.39
C SER A 128 7.94 17.50 13.43
N ASP A 129 9.19 17.20 13.72
CA ASP A 129 10.31 17.48 12.81
C ASP A 129 10.28 16.52 11.62
N LEU A 130 9.29 16.73 10.76
CA LEU A 130 9.15 16.01 9.48
C LEU A 130 10.24 16.44 8.47
N GLY A 131 11.13 17.36 8.86
CA GLY A 131 12.19 17.86 8.00
C GLY A 131 13.26 16.82 7.66
N SER A 132 13.37 15.76 8.44
CA SER A 132 14.27 14.65 8.14
C SER A 132 13.71 13.64 7.12
N PHE A 133 12.40 13.67 6.87
CA PHE A 133 11.77 12.81 5.87
C PHE A 133 11.61 13.59 4.56
N ASN A 134 12.20 13.08 3.49
CA ASN A 134 12.10 13.74 2.19
C ASN A 134 10.73 13.49 1.55
N TRP A 135 9.71 14.17 2.09
CA TRP A 135 8.32 14.11 1.61
C TRP A 135 8.18 14.48 0.13
N GLU A 136 9.07 15.33 -0.36
CA GLU A 136 9.02 15.78 -1.75
C GLU A 136 9.27 14.61 -2.71
N VAL A 137 10.25 13.78 -2.40
CA VAL A 137 10.53 12.57 -3.19
C VAL A 137 9.38 11.57 -3.06
N TYR A 138 8.89 11.32 -1.84
CA TYR A 138 7.82 10.36 -1.62
C TYR A 138 6.52 10.76 -2.30
N ILE A 139 6.09 12.02 -2.15
CA ILE A 139 4.84 12.52 -2.72
C ILE A 139 4.94 12.65 -4.25
N THR A 140 6.08 13.10 -4.78
CA THR A 140 6.25 13.28 -6.23
C THR A 140 6.39 11.96 -6.98
N SER A 141 7.01 10.96 -6.38
CA SER A 141 7.14 9.63 -6.99
C SER A 141 5.82 8.85 -7.01
N ASN A 142 5.06 8.87 -5.90
CA ASN A 142 3.88 8.04 -5.76
C ASN A 142 2.56 8.70 -6.16
N ALA A 143 2.43 10.02 -6.04
CA ALA A 143 1.15 10.70 -6.24
C ALA A 143 1.02 11.42 -7.59
N LYS A 144 1.99 11.33 -8.51
CA LYS A 144 2.01 12.05 -9.80
C LYS A 144 1.64 13.55 -9.66
N ILE A 145 1.99 14.15 -8.52
CA ILE A 145 1.68 15.55 -8.23
C ILE A 145 2.60 16.43 -9.05
N LYS A 146 2.03 17.20 -9.97
CA LYS A 146 2.75 18.16 -10.80
C LYS A 146 2.93 19.48 -10.04
N LYS A 147 4.00 20.23 -10.36
CA LYS A 147 4.18 21.60 -9.87
C LYS A 147 2.95 22.43 -10.20
N GLY A 148 2.39 23.13 -9.22
CA GLY A 148 1.16 23.90 -9.37
C GLY A 148 -0.13 23.14 -8.95
N THR A 149 -0.03 21.91 -8.51
CA THR A 149 -1.19 21.18 -7.97
C THR A 149 -1.52 21.68 -6.56
N PHE A 150 -2.79 21.95 -6.32
CA PHE A 150 -3.29 22.35 -5.01
C PHE A 150 -3.53 21.13 -4.13
N LEU A 151 -2.95 21.15 -2.93
CA LEU A 151 -3.22 20.14 -1.90
C LEU A 151 -4.23 20.68 -0.89
N TYR A 152 -5.28 19.92 -0.63
CA TYR A 152 -6.36 20.30 0.27
C TYR A 152 -6.33 19.45 1.53
N ARG A 153 -6.37 20.09 2.69
CA ARG A 153 -6.56 19.42 3.97
C ARG A 153 -7.93 19.77 4.52
N ALA A 154 -8.82 18.81 4.58
CA ALA A 154 -10.09 18.96 5.27
C ALA A 154 -9.96 18.64 6.77
N ARG A 155 -10.50 19.48 7.64
CA ARG A 155 -10.70 19.17 9.06
C ARG A 155 -12.19 19.31 9.39
N ILE A 156 -12.71 18.35 10.12
CA ILE A 156 -14.01 18.47 10.76
C ILE A 156 -13.79 19.19 12.07
N THR A 157 -14.43 20.33 12.26
CA THR A 157 -14.42 21.05 13.54
C THR A 157 -15.45 20.42 14.49
N PRO A 158 -15.34 20.62 15.81
CA PRO A 158 -16.30 20.05 16.77
C PRO A 158 -17.76 20.48 16.53
N ASP A 159 -17.97 21.59 15.84
CA ASP A 159 -19.29 22.09 15.43
C ASP A 159 -19.78 21.47 14.10
N GLY A 160 -19.11 20.46 13.58
CA GLY A 160 -19.47 19.76 12.34
C GLY A 160 -19.14 20.51 11.05
N ARG A 161 -18.56 21.71 11.12
CA ARG A 161 -18.21 22.48 9.91
C ARG A 161 -16.88 21.99 9.32
N LYS A 162 -16.86 21.79 8.01
CA LYS A 162 -15.65 21.44 7.28
C LYS A 162 -14.82 22.70 7.00
N LYS A 163 -13.62 22.80 7.61
CA LYS A 163 -12.64 23.83 7.22
C LYS A 163 -11.65 23.23 6.23
N LEU A 164 -11.64 23.74 5.03
CA LEU A 164 -10.65 23.39 4.01
C LEU A 164 -9.46 24.35 4.13
N LYS A 165 -8.26 23.79 4.36
CA LYS A 165 -7.00 24.53 4.18
C LYS A 165 -6.35 24.08 2.90
N THR A 166 -6.07 25.02 2.02
CA THR A 166 -5.32 24.78 0.79
C THR A 166 -3.86 25.17 0.98
N LYS A 167 -2.98 24.35 0.48
CA LYS A 167 -1.56 24.65 0.36
C LYS A 167 -1.12 24.26 -1.03
N GLU A 168 -0.69 25.21 -1.81
CA GLU A 168 -0.10 24.99 -3.11
C GLU A 168 1.42 24.90 -2.99
N MET A 169 2.03 23.88 -3.58
CA MET A 169 3.49 23.78 -3.63
C MET A 169 4.02 24.86 -4.59
N GLY A 170 4.65 25.89 -4.01
CA GLY A 170 5.31 26.96 -4.75
C GLY A 170 4.49 28.23 -5.00
N CYS A 171 3.23 28.35 -4.54
CA CYS A 171 2.46 29.57 -4.66
C CYS A 171 2.46 30.45 -3.41
N PRO A 172 2.30 31.78 -3.55
CA PRO A 172 2.22 32.71 -2.44
C PRO A 172 1.02 32.43 -1.53
N PRO A 173 1.17 32.54 -0.21
CA PRO A 173 0.10 32.22 0.73
C PRO A 173 -1.19 33.06 0.61
N LYS A 174 -1.09 34.27 0.08
CA LYS A 174 -2.23 35.21 -0.04
C LYS A 174 -3.31 34.73 -1.01
N GLU A 175 -2.93 34.15 -2.14
CA GLU A 175 -3.89 33.70 -3.14
C GLU A 175 -4.68 32.47 -2.68
N ARG A 176 -4.08 31.67 -1.82
CA ARG A 176 -4.73 30.49 -1.25
C ARG A 176 -5.74 30.78 -0.17
N ALA A 177 -5.48 31.82 0.59
CA ALA A 177 -6.41 32.25 1.62
C ALA A 177 -7.74 32.73 1.00
N THR A 178 -7.68 33.28 -0.20
CA THR A 178 -8.86 33.74 -0.94
C THR A 178 -9.61 32.56 -1.57
N ALA A 179 -8.88 31.58 -2.13
CA ALA A 179 -9.49 30.37 -2.67
C ALA A 179 -10.16 29.50 -1.58
N GLY A 180 -9.56 29.46 -0.39
CA GLY A 180 -10.14 28.74 0.75
C GLY A 180 -11.39 29.42 1.36
N ARG A 181 -11.59 30.71 1.11
CA ARG A 181 -12.81 31.44 1.51
C ARG A 181 -13.98 31.22 0.56
N ALA A 182 -13.67 31.03 -0.68
CA ALA A 182 -14.67 30.67 -1.67
C ALA A 182 -14.93 29.15 -1.59
N ASN A 183 -15.38 28.67 -0.46
CA ASN A 183 -15.96 27.35 -0.42
C ASN A 183 -17.38 27.43 -0.96
N PRO A 184 -17.55 27.26 -2.26
CA PRO A 184 -18.81 27.50 -2.91
C PRO A 184 -19.75 26.32 -2.74
N LEU A 185 -19.39 25.32 -1.98
CA LEU A 185 -20.24 24.14 -1.83
C LEU A 185 -21.46 24.40 -0.96
N GLY A 186 -21.68 25.68 -0.58
CA GLY A 186 -22.98 26.13 -0.05
C GLY A 186 -23.58 25.16 0.97
N ILE A 187 -22.73 24.39 1.60
CA ILE A 187 -23.17 23.47 2.63
C ILE A 187 -23.31 24.31 3.89
N PRO A 188 -24.52 24.46 4.40
CA PRO A 188 -24.80 25.25 5.57
C PRO A 188 -24.04 24.77 6.79
#